data_d76a8a231192c1620d9335470e9c1a78
#
_entry.id   d76a8a231192c1620d9335470e9c1a78
#
_cell.length_a   1.000
_cell.length_b   1.000
_cell.length_c   1.000
_cell.angle_alpha   90.00
_cell.angle_beta   90.00
_cell.angle_gamma   90.00
#
_symmetry.space_group_name_H-M   'P 1'
#
loop_
_entity.id
_entity.type
_entity.pdbx_description
1 polymer ?
#
loop_
_entity_poly.entity_id
_entity_poly.type
_entity_poly.pdbx_seq_one_letter_code
_entity_poly.pdbx_strand_id
1 'polypeptide(L)'
;TYMSLKIPIETSARHIHVSEEDFKILFGENATLTNIHELSQPGQYLCKERITVTGPKGTFENVAILGPFRKETQVELSMTDTRKIGVPGVIRQSGHTDGTPGCTLIGPKGSIELEKGVIVAKRHIHMTPLEASRARVRDNDEVFVITESYERGLIFADVVVRVSPSFRLAMHVDTDEANAFASEETPTGAILKLFDGQTYSLQQWADEIQSGINR
;
A
#
# COMPACT_ATOMS: atom_id res chain seq x y z
N THR A 1 3.53 -16.97 -27.94
CA THR A 1 2.40 -16.70 -27.02
C THR A 1 2.97 -15.93 -25.84
N TYR A 2 2.68 -14.65 -25.76
CA TYR A 2 3.05 -13.83 -24.61
C TYR A 2 2.18 -14.28 -23.43
N MET A 3 2.75 -15.02 -22.49
CA MET A 3 2.09 -15.24 -21.22
C MET A 3 2.22 -13.95 -20.40
N SER A 4 1.11 -13.25 -20.19
CA SER A 4 1.06 -12.12 -19.28
C SER A 4 1.43 -12.60 -17.88
N LEU A 5 2.27 -11.83 -17.17
CA LEU A 5 2.67 -12.14 -15.81
C LEU A 5 1.44 -12.08 -14.90
N LYS A 6 1.10 -13.20 -14.28
CA LYS A 6 0.00 -13.29 -13.32
C LYS A 6 0.48 -12.77 -11.96
N ILE A 7 -0.14 -11.70 -11.48
CA ILE A 7 0.30 -10.98 -10.29
C ILE A 7 -0.70 -11.25 -9.15
N PRO A 8 -0.27 -11.86 -8.03
CA PRO A 8 -1.11 -11.96 -6.84
C PRO A 8 -1.46 -10.56 -6.33
N ILE A 9 -2.71 -10.34 -5.93
CA ILE A 9 -3.15 -9.07 -5.34
C ILE A 9 -3.42 -9.31 -3.86
N GLU A 10 -2.72 -8.60 -3.01
CA GLU A 10 -2.82 -8.70 -1.56
C GLU A 10 -3.46 -7.44 -0.98
N THR A 11 -4.33 -7.63 -0.01
CA THR A 11 -4.99 -6.54 0.69
C THR A 11 -4.25 -6.18 1.95
N SER A 12 -3.88 -4.91 2.08
CA SER A 12 -3.30 -4.34 3.29
C SER A 12 -4.40 -3.60 4.07
N ALA A 13 -4.85 -4.19 5.18
CA ALA A 13 -5.72 -3.50 6.12
C ALA A 13 -4.94 -2.39 6.84
N ARG A 14 -5.65 -1.55 7.61
CA ARG A 14 -5.01 -0.50 8.41
C ARG A 14 -3.89 -1.06 9.27
N HIS A 15 -2.75 -0.41 9.27
CA HIS A 15 -1.59 -0.82 10.06
C HIS A 15 -0.62 0.34 10.28
N ILE A 16 0.37 0.10 11.13
CA ILE A 16 1.38 1.08 11.51
C ILE A 16 2.75 0.50 11.27
N HIS A 17 3.62 1.31 10.70
CA HIS A 17 5.07 1.13 10.78
C HIS A 17 5.58 2.10 11.84
N VAL A 18 6.34 1.63 12.80
CA VAL A 18 6.74 2.43 13.95
C VAL A 18 8.25 2.61 13.99
N SER A 19 8.72 3.78 14.44
CA SER A 19 10.12 3.97 14.80
C SER A 19 10.42 3.34 16.14
N GLU A 20 11.67 2.98 16.38
CA GLU A 20 12.10 2.41 17.68
C GLU A 20 11.83 3.38 18.83
N GLU A 21 12.10 4.67 18.61
CA GLU A 21 11.88 5.72 19.59
C GLU A 21 10.40 5.82 19.99
N ASP A 22 9.50 5.92 19.04
CA ASP A 22 8.07 5.99 19.29
C ASP A 22 7.54 4.71 19.93
N PHE A 23 8.04 3.56 19.51
CA PHE A 23 7.68 2.28 20.13
C PHE A 23 8.02 2.21 21.62
N LYS A 24 9.16 2.71 22.01
CA LYS A 24 9.57 2.78 23.42
C LYS A 24 8.65 3.66 24.26
N ILE A 25 8.20 4.78 23.71
CA ILE A 25 7.23 5.65 24.39
C ILE A 25 5.90 4.91 24.58
N LEU A 26 5.43 4.18 23.57
CA LEU A 26 4.13 3.52 23.56
C LEU A 26 4.10 2.24 24.40
N PHE A 27 5.19 1.48 24.42
CA PHE A 27 5.27 0.14 25.04
C PHE A 27 6.24 0.00 26.20
N GLY A 28 7.11 0.98 26.40
CA GLY A 28 8.14 0.97 27.45
C GLY A 28 9.55 0.86 26.89
N GLU A 29 10.52 1.36 27.63
CA GLU A 29 11.93 1.48 27.21
C GLU A 29 12.58 0.15 26.82
N ASN A 30 12.19 -0.94 27.50
CA ASN A 30 12.75 -2.28 27.26
C ASN A 30 11.88 -3.16 26.36
N ALA A 31 10.80 -2.60 25.79
CA ALA A 31 9.93 -3.36 24.91
C ALA A 31 10.59 -3.59 23.55
N THR A 32 10.26 -4.72 22.93
CA THR A 32 10.70 -5.10 21.59
C THR A 32 9.51 -5.57 20.76
N LEU A 33 9.62 -5.46 19.43
CA LEU A 33 8.63 -6.01 18.53
C LEU A 33 8.64 -7.55 18.58
N THR A 34 7.47 -8.15 18.73
CA THR A 34 7.30 -9.61 18.76
C THR A 34 6.74 -10.07 17.42
N ASN A 35 7.57 -10.74 16.63
CA ASN A 35 7.13 -11.32 15.35
C ASN A 35 6.22 -12.54 15.62
N ILE A 36 4.99 -12.48 15.12
CA ILE A 36 4.03 -13.60 15.23
C ILE A 36 3.65 -14.20 13.87
N HIS A 37 3.96 -13.53 12.78
CA HIS A 37 3.64 -14.03 11.44
C HIS A 37 4.47 -13.30 10.37
N GLU A 38 5.22 -14.05 9.58
CA GLU A 38 5.93 -13.50 8.41
C GLU A 38 4.93 -13.07 7.33
N LEU A 39 5.19 -11.93 6.72
CA LEU A 39 4.41 -11.43 5.59
C LEU A 39 5.00 -11.91 4.26
N SER A 40 4.27 -11.71 3.17
CA SER A 40 4.70 -12.13 1.84
C SER A 40 5.98 -11.43 1.38
N GLN A 41 6.15 -10.15 1.72
CA GLN A 41 7.39 -9.44 1.42
C GLN A 41 8.50 -9.84 2.40
N PRO A 42 9.65 -10.29 1.90
CA PRO A 42 10.75 -10.76 2.75
C PRO A 42 11.19 -9.70 3.79
N GLY A 43 11.38 -10.13 5.01
CA GLY A 43 11.82 -9.29 6.11
C GLY A 43 10.72 -8.48 6.82
N GLN A 44 9.50 -8.50 6.31
CA GLN A 44 8.36 -7.88 6.97
C GLN A 44 7.54 -8.91 7.75
N TYR A 45 6.98 -8.50 8.87
CA TYR A 45 6.21 -9.38 9.74
C TYR A 45 5.12 -8.66 10.51
N LEU A 46 4.08 -9.41 10.86
CA LEU A 46 3.04 -8.96 11.77
C LEU A 46 3.54 -9.07 13.21
N CYS A 47 3.40 -7.98 13.96
CA CYS A 47 3.73 -7.95 15.38
C CYS A 47 2.55 -8.36 16.26
N LYS A 48 2.86 -8.90 17.44
CA LYS A 48 1.87 -9.18 18.51
C LYS A 48 1.27 -7.88 19.07
N GLU A 49 2.09 -6.85 19.18
CA GLU A 49 1.75 -5.55 19.74
C GLU A 49 0.69 -4.86 18.89
N ARG A 50 -0.23 -4.17 19.55
CA ARG A 50 -1.33 -3.44 18.94
C ARG A 50 -1.38 -2.03 19.47
N ILE A 51 -1.86 -1.11 18.64
CA ILE A 51 -1.95 0.32 18.97
C ILE A 51 -3.38 0.81 18.73
N THR A 52 -3.79 1.79 19.52
CA THR A 52 -4.98 2.57 19.29
C THR A 52 -4.62 3.82 18.47
N VAL A 53 -5.37 4.06 17.38
CA VAL A 53 -5.21 5.22 16.50
C VAL A 53 -6.41 6.11 16.67
N THR A 54 -6.19 7.35 17.09
CA THR A 54 -7.27 8.32 17.35
C THR A 54 -7.11 9.57 16.47
N GLY A 55 -8.20 9.97 15.85
CA GLY A 55 -8.35 11.25 15.17
C GLY A 55 -9.49 12.08 15.78
N PRO A 56 -9.78 13.26 15.23
CA PRO A 56 -10.79 14.19 15.78
C PRO A 56 -12.21 13.63 15.86
N LYS A 57 -12.56 12.64 15.04
CA LYS A 57 -13.94 12.13 14.92
C LYS A 57 -14.10 10.68 15.32
N GLY A 58 -13.02 9.97 15.59
CA GLY A 58 -13.12 8.54 15.90
C GLY A 58 -11.80 7.88 16.22
N THR A 59 -11.92 6.62 16.60
CA THR A 59 -10.81 5.81 17.09
C THR A 59 -10.87 4.41 16.48
N PHE A 60 -9.70 3.86 16.16
CA PHE A 60 -9.50 2.45 15.87
C PHE A 60 -8.67 1.82 16.97
N GLU A 61 -9.20 0.79 17.60
CA GLU A 61 -8.49 -0.02 18.57
C GLU A 61 -7.83 -1.23 17.88
N ASN A 62 -6.83 -1.81 18.53
CA ASN A 62 -6.16 -3.03 18.07
C ASN A 62 -5.56 -2.95 16.66
N VAL A 63 -5.03 -1.79 16.30
CA VAL A 63 -4.40 -1.62 14.98
C VAL A 63 -3.06 -2.36 14.95
N ALA A 64 -2.85 -3.10 13.88
CA ALA A 64 -1.66 -3.92 13.69
C ALA A 64 -0.39 -3.07 13.52
N ILE A 65 0.71 -3.55 14.08
CA ILE A 65 2.05 -3.06 13.79
C ILE A 65 2.74 -4.05 12.87
N LEU A 66 3.35 -3.55 11.80
CA LEU A 66 4.21 -4.33 10.92
C LEU A 66 5.68 -3.98 11.18
N GLY A 67 6.46 -5.00 11.50
CA GLY A 67 7.90 -4.87 11.65
C GLY A 67 8.66 -5.07 10.35
N PRO A 68 9.95 -4.76 10.35
CA PRO A 68 10.77 -4.25 11.47
C PRO A 68 10.54 -2.75 11.74
N PHE A 69 11.26 -2.20 12.71
CA PHE A 69 11.27 -0.76 12.95
C PHE A 69 11.65 0.01 11.69
N ARG A 70 11.01 1.15 11.50
CA ARG A 70 11.35 2.11 10.46
C ARG A 70 11.99 3.37 11.03
N LYS A 71 12.57 4.17 10.16
CA LYS A 71 13.16 5.46 10.55
C LYS A 71 12.11 6.43 11.09
N GLU A 72 10.92 6.42 10.49
CA GLU A 72 9.81 7.28 10.86
C GLU A 72 8.54 6.46 11.06
N THR A 73 7.71 6.88 12.01
CA THR A 73 6.39 6.27 12.23
C THR A 73 5.43 6.71 11.13
N GLN A 74 4.71 5.73 10.57
CA GLN A 74 3.75 5.91 9.49
C GLN A 74 2.50 5.10 9.78
N VAL A 75 1.34 5.73 9.61
CA VAL A 75 0.03 5.11 9.77
C VAL A 75 -0.61 4.98 8.39
N GLU A 76 -0.87 3.74 7.96
CA GLU A 76 -1.54 3.47 6.69
C GLU A 76 -3.01 3.16 6.93
N LEU A 77 -3.87 3.98 6.35
CA LEU A 77 -5.32 3.88 6.44
C LEU A 77 -5.93 3.85 5.04
N SER A 78 -7.11 3.24 4.91
CA SER A 78 -7.92 3.43 3.72
C SER A 78 -8.57 4.81 3.71
N MET A 79 -9.08 5.24 2.56
CA MET A 79 -9.83 6.51 2.47
C MET A 79 -11.07 6.51 3.36
N THR A 80 -11.76 5.37 3.47
CA THR A 80 -12.89 5.18 4.39
C THR A 80 -12.45 5.34 5.85
N ASP A 81 -11.31 4.76 6.21
CA ASP A 81 -10.78 4.87 7.58
C ASP A 81 -10.43 6.31 7.94
N THR A 82 -9.79 7.05 7.03
CA THR A 82 -9.43 8.47 7.27
C THR A 82 -10.67 9.31 7.53
N ARG A 83 -11.74 9.09 6.78
CA ARG A 83 -13.02 9.77 6.98
C ARG A 83 -13.65 9.44 8.33
N LYS A 84 -13.56 8.17 8.74
CA LYS A 84 -14.13 7.71 10.02
C LYS A 84 -13.47 8.38 11.23
N ILE A 85 -12.17 8.55 11.22
CA ILE A 85 -11.46 9.21 12.33
C ILE A 85 -11.30 10.72 12.13
N GLY A 86 -11.71 11.25 10.98
CA GLY A 86 -11.71 12.69 10.71
C GLY A 86 -10.35 13.28 10.34
N VAL A 87 -9.50 12.50 9.72
CA VAL A 87 -8.18 12.92 9.21
C VAL A 87 -8.25 13.06 7.70
N PRO A 88 -7.62 14.08 7.08
CA PRO A 88 -7.56 14.18 5.62
C PRO A 88 -6.90 12.94 5.00
N GLY A 89 -7.50 12.41 3.94
CA GLY A 89 -6.92 11.31 3.17
C GLY A 89 -5.90 11.83 2.17
N VAL A 90 -4.62 11.59 2.43
CA VAL A 90 -3.51 12.02 1.56
C VAL A 90 -2.83 10.80 0.96
N ILE A 91 -2.90 10.67 -0.37
CA ILE A 91 -2.32 9.53 -1.08
C ILE A 91 -0.82 9.75 -1.23
N ARG A 92 -0.03 8.79 -0.76
CA ARG A 92 1.44 8.79 -0.84
C ARG A 92 1.96 7.37 -1.05
N GLN A 93 3.12 7.28 -1.67
CA GLN A 93 3.90 6.04 -1.57
C GLN A 93 4.41 5.86 -0.14
N SER A 94 4.43 4.62 0.34
CA SER A 94 4.99 4.29 1.67
C SER A 94 6.41 4.84 1.83
N GLY A 95 6.65 5.51 2.95
CA GLY A 95 7.90 6.20 3.26
C GLY A 95 7.92 7.69 2.89
N HIS A 96 6.92 8.21 2.20
CA HIS A 96 6.81 9.62 1.82
C HIS A 96 5.76 10.33 2.69
N THR A 97 6.17 10.79 3.85
CA THR A 97 5.26 11.34 4.87
C THR A 97 5.22 12.86 4.92
N ASP A 98 6.03 13.57 4.16
CA ASP A 98 6.05 15.03 4.17
C ASP A 98 4.73 15.62 3.67
N GLY A 99 4.21 16.61 4.42
CA GLY A 99 2.94 17.28 4.11
C GLY A 99 1.70 16.43 4.39
N THR A 100 1.84 15.30 5.06
CA THR A 100 0.73 14.44 5.48
C THR A 100 0.21 14.83 6.86
N PRO A 101 -1.07 14.51 7.17
CA PRO A 101 -1.62 14.78 8.49
C PRO A 101 -1.06 13.85 9.56
N GLY A 102 -1.25 14.24 10.82
CA GLY A 102 -0.96 13.43 11.98
C GLY A 102 -2.20 12.80 12.60
N CYS A 103 -1.98 12.10 13.69
CA CYS A 103 -3.00 11.52 14.55
C CYS A 103 -2.40 11.21 15.92
N THR A 104 -3.24 10.80 16.87
CA THR A 104 -2.76 10.34 18.17
C THR A 104 -2.63 8.83 18.20
N LEU A 105 -1.48 8.33 18.63
CA LEU A 105 -1.24 6.91 18.89
C LEU A 105 -1.23 6.66 20.40
N ILE A 106 -1.93 5.61 20.84
CA ILE A 106 -2.03 5.24 22.24
C ILE A 106 -1.59 3.79 22.40
N GLY A 107 -0.57 3.59 23.20
CA GLY A 107 -0.08 2.29 23.62
C GLY A 107 -0.33 2.04 25.11
N PRO A 108 0.07 0.87 25.62
CA PRO A 108 -0.18 0.50 27.02
C PRO A 108 0.64 1.31 28.04
N LYS A 109 1.72 1.96 27.61
CA LYS A 109 2.64 2.71 28.50
C LYS A 109 2.67 4.21 28.23
N GLY A 110 2.11 4.66 27.14
CA GLY A 110 2.11 6.07 26.78
C GLY A 110 1.37 6.37 25.50
N SER A 111 1.34 7.63 25.16
CA SER A 111 0.75 8.12 23.92
C SER A 111 1.67 9.13 23.25
N ILE A 112 1.53 9.25 21.93
CA ILE A 112 2.23 10.25 21.14
C ILE A 112 1.25 10.94 20.21
N GLU A 113 1.49 12.21 19.96
CA GLU A 113 0.82 12.94 18.90
C GLU A 113 1.77 13.04 17.71
N LEU A 114 1.41 12.36 16.61
CA LEU A 114 2.14 12.48 15.37
C LEU A 114 1.73 13.78 14.69
N GLU A 115 2.70 14.59 14.32
CA GLU A 115 2.47 15.80 13.53
C GLU A 115 2.21 15.46 12.05
N LYS A 116 2.79 14.35 11.59
CA LYS A 116 2.66 13.81 10.22
C LYS A 116 2.75 12.29 10.24
N GLY A 117 2.44 11.67 9.12
CA GLY A 117 2.67 10.24 8.92
C GLY A 117 1.42 9.43 8.59
N VAL A 118 0.23 10.03 8.59
CA VAL A 118 -0.98 9.33 8.15
C VAL A 118 -1.09 9.42 6.64
N ILE A 119 -1.06 8.28 5.98
CA ILE A 119 -1.17 8.17 4.52
C ILE A 119 -2.27 7.20 4.11
N VAL A 120 -2.82 7.44 2.93
CA VAL A 120 -3.49 6.42 2.13
C VAL A 120 -2.45 5.91 1.15
N ALA A 121 -2.03 4.66 1.30
CA ALA A 121 -0.94 4.12 0.50
C ALA A 121 -1.31 4.05 -0.98
N LYS A 122 -0.47 4.59 -1.84
CA LYS A 122 -0.62 4.43 -3.28
C LYS A 122 -0.48 2.96 -3.64
N ARG A 123 -1.44 2.42 -4.40
CA ARG A 123 -1.38 1.03 -4.87
C ARG A 123 -0.13 0.79 -5.70
N HIS A 124 0.50 -0.35 -5.52
CA HIS A 124 1.79 -0.63 -6.13
C HIS A 124 2.02 -2.12 -6.33
N ILE A 125 2.96 -2.45 -7.21
CA ILE A 125 3.41 -3.80 -7.45
C ILE A 125 4.86 -3.91 -6.99
N HIS A 126 5.16 -4.88 -6.10
CA HIS A 126 6.53 -5.30 -5.84
C HIS A 126 6.94 -6.36 -6.84
N MET A 127 8.11 -6.21 -7.44
CA MET A 127 8.67 -7.24 -8.33
C MET A 127 10.19 -7.23 -8.33
N THR A 128 10.75 -8.35 -8.74
CA THR A 128 12.18 -8.50 -8.94
C THR A 128 12.61 -7.87 -10.28
N PRO A 129 13.92 -7.59 -10.48
CA PRO A 129 14.41 -7.13 -11.78
C PRO A 129 14.10 -8.08 -12.94
N LEU A 130 14.09 -9.39 -12.70
CA LEU A 130 13.75 -10.37 -13.72
C LEU A 130 12.27 -10.26 -14.13
N GLU A 131 11.37 -10.13 -13.18
CA GLU A 131 9.94 -9.96 -13.42
C GLU A 131 9.67 -8.64 -14.13
N ALA A 132 10.33 -7.55 -13.73
CA ALA A 132 10.23 -6.25 -14.40
C ALA A 132 10.68 -6.33 -15.86
N SER A 133 11.79 -7.02 -16.12
CA SER A 133 12.27 -7.25 -17.49
C SER A 133 11.27 -8.04 -18.32
N ARG A 134 10.70 -9.11 -17.77
CA ARG A 134 9.65 -9.90 -18.45
C ARG A 134 8.40 -9.11 -18.70
N ALA A 135 8.00 -8.27 -17.77
CA ALA A 135 6.84 -7.39 -17.90
C ALA A 135 7.14 -6.14 -18.76
N ARG A 136 8.40 -5.89 -19.11
CA ARG A 136 8.85 -4.69 -19.83
C ARG A 136 8.46 -3.40 -19.13
N VAL A 137 8.66 -3.36 -17.83
CA VAL A 137 8.45 -2.19 -16.96
C VAL A 137 9.71 -1.88 -16.19
N ARG A 138 9.79 -0.68 -15.66
CA ARG A 138 10.90 -0.17 -14.86
C ARG A 138 10.42 0.25 -13.48
N ASP A 139 11.36 0.40 -12.58
CA ASP A 139 11.10 0.99 -11.27
C ASP A 139 10.47 2.38 -11.41
N ASN A 140 9.42 2.63 -10.62
CA ASN A 140 8.59 3.83 -10.64
C ASN A 140 7.71 4.06 -11.89
N ASP A 141 7.62 3.12 -12.80
CA ASP A 141 6.61 3.19 -13.86
C ASP A 141 5.20 3.16 -13.24
N GLU A 142 4.29 3.89 -13.84
CA GLU A 142 2.85 3.81 -13.55
C GLU A 142 2.15 3.01 -14.65
N VAL A 143 1.39 2.00 -14.25
CA VAL A 143 0.75 1.05 -15.16
C VAL A 143 -0.72 0.88 -14.85
N PHE A 144 -1.47 0.36 -15.82
CA PHE A 144 -2.80 -0.18 -15.62
C PHE A 144 -2.71 -1.66 -15.23
N VAL A 145 -3.56 -2.07 -14.29
CA VAL A 145 -3.71 -3.48 -13.91
C VAL A 145 -5.17 -3.89 -14.06
N ILE A 146 -5.41 -4.89 -14.90
CA ILE A 146 -6.72 -5.53 -15.01
C ILE A 146 -6.82 -6.65 -13.98
N THR A 147 -7.90 -6.65 -13.20
CA THR A 147 -8.16 -7.71 -12.23
C THR A 147 -8.79 -8.93 -12.90
N GLU A 148 -8.40 -10.13 -12.47
CA GLU A 148 -9.07 -11.36 -12.85
C GLU A 148 -10.25 -11.60 -11.89
N SER A 149 -11.42 -11.11 -12.26
CA SER A 149 -12.66 -11.27 -11.50
C SER A 149 -13.80 -11.53 -12.48
N TYR A 150 -14.67 -12.49 -12.14
CA TYR A 150 -15.76 -12.90 -13.01
C TYR A 150 -16.97 -11.97 -12.95
N GLU A 151 -17.22 -11.30 -11.84
CA GLU A 151 -18.44 -10.52 -11.62
C GLU A 151 -18.20 -9.04 -11.36
N ARG A 152 -17.05 -8.70 -10.77
CA ARG A 152 -16.71 -7.33 -10.39
C ARG A 152 -15.36 -6.89 -10.96
N GLY A 153 -15.06 -7.28 -12.19
CA GLY A 153 -13.81 -6.92 -12.85
C GLY A 153 -13.64 -5.40 -12.96
N LEU A 154 -12.43 -4.94 -12.75
CA LEU A 154 -12.05 -3.55 -12.95
C LEU A 154 -10.60 -3.43 -13.42
N ILE A 155 -10.26 -2.24 -13.88
CA ILE A 155 -8.90 -1.86 -14.25
C ILE A 155 -8.46 -0.76 -13.29
N PHE A 156 -7.41 -1.02 -12.54
CA PHE A 156 -6.74 0.01 -11.75
C PHE A 156 -5.81 0.83 -12.62
N ALA A 157 -5.91 2.14 -12.55
CA ALA A 157 -4.92 3.06 -13.08
C ALA A 157 -3.89 3.43 -11.99
N ASP A 158 -2.85 4.15 -12.36
CA ASP A 158 -1.87 4.73 -11.43
C ASP A 158 -1.22 3.71 -10.48
N VAL A 159 -1.00 2.48 -10.94
CA VAL A 159 -0.33 1.46 -10.16
C VAL A 159 1.18 1.62 -10.31
N VAL A 160 1.87 1.93 -9.22
CA VAL A 160 3.32 2.14 -9.23
C VAL A 160 4.05 0.82 -9.21
N VAL A 161 4.99 0.65 -10.13
CA VAL A 161 5.92 -0.49 -10.13
C VAL A 161 7.11 -0.18 -9.23
N ARG A 162 7.40 -1.08 -8.30
CA ARG A 162 8.58 -1.00 -7.42
C ARG A 162 9.44 -2.24 -7.65
N VAL A 163 10.69 -2.01 -8.00
CA VAL A 163 11.62 -3.08 -8.38
C VAL A 163 12.78 -3.18 -7.38
N SER A 164 12.99 -4.38 -6.85
CA SER A 164 14.14 -4.68 -6.00
C SER A 164 14.43 -6.18 -6.03
N PRO A 165 15.72 -6.59 -5.97
CA PRO A 165 16.07 -8.00 -5.85
C PRO A 165 15.52 -8.68 -4.59
N SER A 166 15.22 -7.90 -3.54
CA SER A 166 14.69 -8.41 -2.28
C SER A 166 13.16 -8.51 -2.26
N PHE A 167 12.47 -8.08 -3.30
CA PHE A 167 11.01 -8.14 -3.36
C PHE A 167 10.50 -9.49 -3.82
N ARG A 168 9.25 -9.76 -3.50
CA ARG A 168 8.45 -10.87 -4.02
C ARG A 168 7.30 -10.29 -4.82
N LEU A 169 6.97 -10.91 -5.96
CA LEU A 169 5.90 -10.45 -6.83
C LEU A 169 4.54 -10.42 -6.10
N ALA A 170 4.01 -9.23 -5.91
CA ALA A 170 2.67 -9.00 -5.41
C ALA A 170 2.24 -7.56 -5.68
N MET A 171 0.97 -7.36 -6.00
CA MET A 171 0.33 -6.05 -5.98
C MET A 171 -0.33 -5.84 -4.62
N HIS A 172 -0.15 -4.66 -4.06
CA HIS A 172 -0.76 -4.29 -2.79
C HIS A 172 -1.82 -3.21 -2.99
N VAL A 173 -3.00 -3.47 -2.44
CA VAL A 173 -4.15 -2.57 -2.44
C VAL A 173 -4.68 -2.46 -1.01
N ASP A 174 -5.41 -1.40 -0.71
CA ASP A 174 -6.08 -1.27 0.59
C ASP A 174 -7.45 -1.97 0.60
N THR A 175 -8.16 -1.89 1.72
CA THR A 175 -9.46 -2.54 1.89
C THR A 175 -10.55 -1.94 1.01
N ASP A 176 -10.53 -0.62 0.75
CA ASP A 176 -11.49 0.01 -0.14
C ASP A 176 -11.31 -0.47 -1.58
N GLU A 177 -10.07 -0.54 -2.04
CA GLU A 177 -9.70 -1.01 -3.36
C GLU A 177 -10.02 -2.50 -3.53
N ALA A 178 -9.70 -3.32 -2.53
CA ALA A 178 -10.02 -4.74 -2.54
C ALA A 178 -11.52 -5.00 -2.60
N ASN A 179 -12.31 -4.28 -1.81
CA ASN A 179 -13.77 -4.43 -1.77
C ASN A 179 -14.44 -4.04 -3.10
N ALA A 180 -13.76 -3.27 -3.95
CA ALA A 180 -14.27 -2.90 -5.24
C ALA A 180 -14.29 -4.07 -6.25
N PHE A 181 -13.40 -5.07 -6.12
CA PHE A 181 -13.28 -6.17 -7.08
C PHE A 181 -13.14 -7.54 -6.46
N ALA A 182 -12.55 -7.66 -5.26
CA ALA A 182 -12.17 -8.95 -4.69
C ALA A 182 -13.42 -9.73 -4.25
N SER A 183 -13.72 -10.78 -4.97
CA SER A 183 -14.73 -11.78 -4.64
C SER A 183 -14.11 -13.16 -4.37
N GLU A 184 -12.80 -13.28 -4.51
CA GLU A 184 -12.03 -14.51 -4.40
C GLU A 184 -11.04 -14.44 -3.24
N GLU A 185 -10.68 -15.59 -2.69
CA GLU A 185 -9.73 -15.67 -1.58
C GLU A 185 -8.32 -15.24 -1.96
N THR A 186 -7.90 -15.53 -3.20
CA THR A 186 -6.59 -15.17 -3.75
C THR A 186 -6.74 -14.45 -5.09
N PRO A 187 -7.12 -13.17 -5.09
CA PRO A 187 -7.28 -12.43 -6.33
C PRO A 187 -5.97 -12.22 -7.05
N THR A 188 -6.03 -12.16 -8.36
CA THR A 188 -4.88 -11.91 -9.23
C THR A 188 -5.20 -10.83 -10.26
N GLY A 189 -4.17 -10.30 -10.87
CA GLY A 189 -4.29 -9.33 -11.95
C GLY A 189 -3.12 -9.42 -12.94
N ALA A 190 -3.21 -8.66 -13.99
CA ALA A 190 -2.17 -8.55 -14.99
C ALA A 190 -2.00 -7.10 -15.44
N ILE A 191 -0.76 -6.71 -15.74
CA ILE A 191 -0.48 -5.41 -16.33
C ILE A 191 -1.12 -5.36 -17.72
N LEU A 192 -1.98 -4.37 -17.93
CA LEU A 192 -2.63 -4.16 -19.21
C LEU A 192 -1.64 -3.49 -20.17
N LYS A 193 -1.42 -4.14 -21.31
CA LYS A 193 -0.61 -3.61 -22.41
C LYS A 193 -1.51 -3.27 -23.57
N LEU A 194 -1.24 -2.14 -24.21
CA LEU A 194 -1.91 -1.75 -25.43
C LEU A 194 -1.39 -2.55 -26.62
N PHE A 195 -1.98 -2.35 -27.78
CA PHE A 195 -1.74 -3.14 -29.00
C PHE A 195 -0.28 -3.22 -29.44
N ASP A 196 0.54 -2.24 -29.10
CA ASP A 196 1.98 -2.21 -29.38
C ASP A 196 2.85 -2.93 -28.33
N GLY A 197 2.22 -3.48 -27.30
CA GLY A 197 2.91 -4.16 -26.21
C GLY A 197 3.56 -3.21 -25.20
N GLN A 198 3.28 -1.92 -25.27
CA GLN A 198 3.74 -0.93 -24.31
C GLN A 198 2.74 -0.74 -23.16
N THR A 199 3.22 -0.21 -22.05
CA THR A 199 2.39 0.23 -20.91
C THR A 199 2.29 1.75 -20.94
N TYR A 200 1.16 2.26 -20.45
CA TYR A 200 0.92 3.70 -20.37
C TYR A 200 0.47 4.06 -18.95
N SER A 201 0.90 5.21 -18.47
CA SER A 201 0.30 5.85 -17.31
C SER A 201 -1.07 6.43 -17.69
N LEU A 202 -1.88 6.80 -16.71
CA LEU A 202 -3.15 7.47 -16.97
C LEU A 202 -2.97 8.77 -17.76
N GLN A 203 -1.91 9.54 -17.47
CA GLN A 203 -1.61 10.77 -18.19
C GLN A 203 -1.24 10.51 -19.64
N GLN A 204 -0.36 9.53 -19.90
CA GLN A 204 0.01 9.15 -21.27
C GLN A 204 -1.21 8.69 -22.08
N TRP A 205 -2.10 7.92 -21.43
CA TRP A 205 -3.35 7.48 -22.04
C TRP A 205 -4.27 8.66 -22.37
N ALA A 206 -4.42 9.61 -21.45
CA ALA A 206 -5.23 10.82 -21.67
C ALA A 206 -4.68 11.68 -22.82
N ASP A 207 -3.35 11.85 -22.88
CA ASP A 207 -2.67 12.58 -23.93
C ASP A 207 -2.87 11.93 -25.30
N GLU A 208 -2.81 10.59 -25.36
CA GLU A 208 -3.04 9.83 -26.59
C GLU A 208 -4.49 9.97 -27.09
N ILE A 209 -5.47 9.87 -26.19
CA ILE A 209 -6.89 10.11 -26.53
C ILE A 209 -7.08 11.53 -27.06
N GLN A 210 -6.51 12.53 -26.37
CA GLN A 210 -6.63 13.93 -26.76
C GLN A 210 -6.01 14.18 -28.12
N SER A 211 -4.86 13.59 -28.42
CA SER A 211 -4.21 13.70 -29.73
C SER A 211 -5.03 13.04 -30.84
N GLY A 212 -5.70 11.95 -30.54
CA GLY A 212 -6.58 11.24 -31.46
C GLY A 212 -7.87 12.00 -31.82
N ILE A 213 -8.39 12.81 -30.88
CA ILE A 213 -9.58 13.65 -31.12
C ILE A 213 -9.25 14.79 -32.11
N ASN A 214 -8.01 15.26 -32.11
CA ASN A 214 -7.56 16.38 -32.92
C ASN A 214 -7.06 15.96 -34.33
N ARG A 215 -7.17 14.69 -34.70
CA ARG A 215 -6.86 14.14 -36.02
C ARG A 215 -8.15 13.88 -36.79
#